data_82496181c61de0beee27ab6c2597c6e0
#
_entry.id   82496181c61de0beee27ab6c2597c6e0
#
_cell.length_a   1.000
_cell.length_b   1.000
_cell.length_c   1.000
_cell.angle_alpha   90.00
_cell.angle_beta   90.00
_cell.angle_gamma   90.00
#
_symmetry.space_group_name_H-M   'P 1'
#
loop_
_entity.id
_entity.type
_entity.pdbx_description
1 polymer ?
#
loop_
_entity_poly.entity_id
_entity_poly.type
_entity_poly.pdbx_seq_one_letter_code
_entity_poly.pdbx_strand_id
1 'polypeptide(L)'
;MDITRRQLLKYSAAIAAASAIGLELPLPDKVDAAHVEKWVKTVCRYCGAGCGVYAGVDKGRVVAVKGDKDNWNKGFLCIKGYYLPPILYSADRAKYPMLNKGGKFVRI
;
A
#
# COMPACT_ATOMS: atom_id res chain seq x y z
N MET A 1 -5.40 -18.25 10.80
CA MET A 1 -5.29 -18.23 12.28
C MET A 1 -6.43 -17.39 12.81
N ASP A 2 -7.47 -18.06 13.35
CA ASP A 2 -8.64 -17.35 13.89
C ASP A 2 -8.37 -17.02 15.37
N ILE A 3 -8.05 -15.76 15.62
CA ILE A 3 -7.83 -15.27 16.99
C ILE A 3 -9.19 -14.90 17.59
N THR A 4 -9.60 -15.58 18.66
CA THR A 4 -10.84 -15.26 19.37
C THR A 4 -10.70 -13.95 20.15
N ARG A 5 -11.82 -13.23 20.41
CA ARG A 5 -11.85 -12.00 21.21
C ARG A 5 -11.19 -12.18 22.59
N ARG A 6 -11.39 -13.35 23.20
CA ARG A 6 -10.80 -13.70 24.50
C ARG A 6 -9.28 -13.84 24.43
N GLN A 7 -8.75 -14.40 23.34
CA GLN A 7 -7.31 -14.51 23.10
C GLN A 7 -6.70 -13.15 22.85
N LEU A 8 -7.36 -12.29 22.08
CA LEU A 8 -6.91 -10.92 21.83
C LEU A 8 -6.75 -10.14 23.15
N LEU A 9 -7.76 -10.21 24.03
CA LEU A 9 -7.70 -9.54 25.34
C LEU A 9 -6.58 -10.10 26.24
N LYS A 10 -6.35 -11.42 26.22
CA LYS A 10 -5.25 -12.03 26.98
C LYS A 10 -3.88 -11.58 26.45
N TYR A 11 -3.69 -11.53 25.16
CA TYR A 11 -2.42 -11.08 24.56
C TYR A 11 -2.17 -9.58 24.78
N SER A 12 -3.19 -8.74 24.68
CA SER A 12 -3.04 -7.32 24.95
C SER A 12 -2.71 -7.04 26.42
N ALA A 13 -3.33 -7.76 27.36
CA ALA A 13 -3.00 -7.65 28.79
C ALA A 13 -1.57 -8.12 29.10
N ALA A 14 -1.13 -9.22 28.47
CA ALA A 14 0.25 -9.73 28.63
C ALA A 14 1.29 -8.74 28.09
N ILE A 15 1.02 -8.11 26.94
CA ILE A 15 1.89 -7.08 26.34
C ILE A 15 1.97 -5.86 27.27
N ALA A 16 0.83 -5.39 27.78
CA ALA A 16 0.81 -4.27 28.70
C ALA A 16 1.55 -4.54 30.02
N ALA A 17 1.43 -5.76 30.56
CA ALA A 17 2.18 -6.18 31.75
C ALA A 17 3.68 -6.26 31.48
N ALA A 18 4.11 -6.78 30.33
CA ALA A 18 5.51 -6.87 29.94
C ALA A 18 6.15 -5.48 29.80
N SER A 19 5.45 -4.51 29.22
CA SER A 19 5.95 -3.14 29.11
C SER A 19 6.05 -2.43 30.46
N ALA A 20 5.16 -2.75 31.41
CA ALA A 20 5.18 -2.18 32.76
C ALA A 20 6.41 -2.63 33.60
N ILE A 21 6.98 -3.80 33.31
CA ILE A 21 8.20 -4.31 33.94
C ILE A 21 9.48 -3.98 33.16
N GLY A 22 9.40 -3.07 32.18
CA GLY A 22 10.56 -2.64 31.39
C GLY A 22 11.08 -3.67 30.39
N LEU A 23 10.29 -4.69 30.06
CA LEU A 23 10.63 -5.64 29.01
C LEU A 23 10.43 -4.95 27.64
N GLU A 24 11.52 -4.59 27.00
CA GLU A 24 11.47 -4.06 25.63
C GLU A 24 11.08 -5.18 24.68
N LEU A 25 9.85 -5.09 24.16
CA LEU A 25 9.44 -5.94 23.06
C LEU A 25 10.29 -5.56 21.84
N PRO A 26 10.88 -6.53 21.13
CA PRO A 26 11.57 -6.26 19.87
C PRO A 26 10.51 -5.91 18.81
N LEU A 27 10.04 -4.67 18.87
CA LEU A 27 9.28 -4.10 17.77
C LEU A 27 10.29 -3.83 16.66
N PRO A 28 9.96 -4.15 15.39
CA PRO A 28 10.83 -3.81 14.28
C PRO A 28 11.10 -2.30 14.31
N ASP A 29 12.35 -1.94 14.50
CA ASP A 29 12.83 -0.57 14.76
C ASP A 29 12.52 0.47 13.70
N LYS A 30 11.96 0.14 12.63
CA LYS A 30 11.34 0.97 11.58
C LYS A 30 10.88 0.01 10.49
N VAL A 31 9.66 0.13 10.04
CA VAL A 31 9.35 -0.26 8.67
C VAL A 31 10.23 0.63 7.79
N ASP A 32 11.26 0.06 7.17
CA ASP A 32 12.11 0.82 6.24
C ASP A 32 11.19 1.49 5.23
N ALA A 33 11.06 2.80 5.36
CA ALA A 33 10.36 3.58 4.36
C ALA A 33 11.08 3.30 3.04
N ALA A 34 10.37 2.73 2.06
CA ALA A 34 10.96 2.37 0.79
C ALA A 34 11.85 3.52 0.30
N HIS A 35 13.11 3.24 0.03
CA HIS A 35 14.04 4.23 -0.49
C HIS A 35 13.46 4.79 -1.80
N VAL A 36 13.39 6.11 -1.90
CA VAL A 36 12.84 6.79 -3.08
C VAL A 36 13.92 7.66 -3.69
N GLU A 37 14.43 7.28 -4.86
CA GLU A 37 15.42 8.07 -5.58
C GLU A 37 14.85 9.39 -6.09
N LYS A 38 13.62 9.35 -6.63
CA LYS A 38 12.95 10.55 -7.15
C LYS A 38 11.43 10.47 -7.03
N TRP A 39 10.81 11.64 -6.93
CA TRP A 39 9.36 11.80 -6.95
C TRP A 39 8.92 12.38 -8.30
N VAL A 40 7.97 11.72 -8.94
CA VAL A 40 7.42 12.12 -10.24
C VAL A 40 5.95 12.50 -10.05
N LYS A 41 5.59 13.72 -10.47
CA LYS A 41 4.21 14.21 -10.41
C LYS A 41 3.35 13.50 -11.45
N THR A 42 2.19 13.03 -11.03
CA THR A 42 1.23 12.33 -11.89
C THR A 42 -0.19 12.47 -11.34
N VAL A 43 -1.14 11.77 -11.92
CA VAL A 43 -2.56 11.78 -11.55
C VAL A 43 -3.02 10.38 -11.17
N CYS A 44 -3.85 10.30 -10.14
CA CYS A 44 -4.48 9.05 -9.74
C CYS A 44 -5.43 8.57 -10.84
N ARG A 45 -5.29 7.33 -11.27
CA ARG A 45 -6.05 6.73 -12.38
C ARG A 45 -7.36 6.05 -11.96
N TYR A 46 -7.69 5.99 -10.69
CA TYR A 46 -8.78 5.15 -10.20
C TYR A 46 -10.18 5.66 -10.52
N CYS A 47 -10.38 6.94 -10.44
CA CYS A 47 -11.70 7.54 -10.66
C CYS A 47 -11.58 8.94 -11.27
N GLY A 48 -12.70 9.50 -11.69
CA GLY A 48 -12.78 10.82 -12.32
C GLY A 48 -12.41 12.01 -11.42
N ALA A 49 -12.14 11.77 -10.12
CA ALA A 49 -11.69 12.84 -9.23
C ALA A 49 -10.32 13.40 -9.61
N GLY A 50 -9.47 12.61 -10.29
CA GLY A 50 -8.19 13.08 -10.82
C GLY A 50 -7.23 13.64 -9.76
N CYS A 51 -7.16 13.00 -8.58
CA CYS A 51 -6.27 13.45 -7.50
C CYS A 51 -4.83 13.54 -7.96
N GLY A 52 -4.17 14.68 -7.69
CA GLY A 52 -2.73 14.83 -7.90
C GLY A 52 -1.93 13.96 -6.95
N VAL A 53 -0.97 13.22 -7.48
CA VAL A 53 -0.10 12.33 -6.71
C VAL A 53 1.35 12.48 -7.14
N TYR A 54 2.26 12.20 -6.22
CA TYR A 54 3.66 11.97 -6.52
C TYR A 54 3.95 10.49 -6.42
N ALA A 55 4.47 9.89 -7.47
CA ALA A 55 4.98 8.54 -7.51
C ALA A 55 6.46 8.54 -7.11
N GLY A 56 6.79 7.80 -6.06
CA GLY A 56 8.16 7.59 -5.62
C GLY A 56 8.78 6.44 -6.40
N VAL A 57 9.87 6.70 -7.08
CA VAL A 57 10.57 5.74 -7.95
C VAL A 57 11.91 5.37 -7.32
N ASP A 58 12.19 4.09 -7.27
CA ASP A 58 13.49 3.51 -6.92
C ASP A 58 13.85 2.45 -7.96
N LYS A 59 15.06 2.51 -8.52
CA LYS A 59 15.57 1.57 -9.53
C LYS A 59 14.57 1.28 -10.66
N GLY A 60 13.90 2.31 -11.15
CA GLY A 60 12.91 2.20 -12.22
C GLY A 60 11.56 1.60 -11.80
N ARG A 61 11.31 1.35 -10.52
CA ARG A 61 10.04 0.84 -9.98
C ARG A 61 9.35 1.89 -9.12
N VAL A 62 8.03 1.95 -9.21
CA VAL A 62 7.23 2.76 -8.30
C VAL A 62 7.10 2.02 -6.97
N VAL A 63 7.69 2.57 -5.92
CA VAL A 63 7.74 1.94 -4.60
C VAL A 63 6.86 2.65 -3.57
N ALA A 64 6.52 3.91 -3.82
CA ALA A 64 5.72 4.70 -2.91
C ALA A 64 4.79 5.66 -3.67
N VAL A 65 3.79 6.17 -2.96
CA VAL A 65 2.91 7.23 -3.47
C VAL A 65 2.56 8.19 -2.34
N LYS A 66 2.48 9.48 -2.65
CA LYS A 66 1.96 10.51 -1.75
C LYS A 66 1.08 11.49 -2.52
N GLY A 67 0.13 12.12 -1.82
CA GLY A 67 -0.73 13.14 -2.42
C GLY A 67 0.04 14.43 -2.72
N ASP A 68 -0.38 15.10 -3.79
CA ASP A 68 0.13 16.43 -4.16
C ASP A 68 -0.58 17.50 -3.34
N LYS A 69 0.19 18.25 -2.54
CA LYS A 69 -0.33 19.32 -1.68
C LYS A 69 -0.79 20.55 -2.46
N ASP A 70 -0.22 20.75 -3.63
CA ASP A 70 -0.51 21.92 -4.49
C ASP A 70 -1.72 21.68 -5.41
N ASN A 71 -2.24 20.46 -5.43
CA ASN A 71 -3.42 20.11 -6.19
C ASN A 71 -4.70 20.28 -5.34
N TRP A 72 -5.87 20.20 -5.99
CA TRP A 72 -7.19 20.33 -5.33
C TRP A 72 -7.38 19.37 -4.15
N ASN A 73 -6.77 18.17 -4.18
CA ASN A 73 -6.83 17.18 -3.12
C ASN A 73 -5.94 17.51 -1.91
N LYS A 74 -5.19 18.62 -1.94
CA LYS A 74 -4.36 19.13 -0.81
C LYS A 74 -3.49 18.06 -0.11
N GLY A 75 -2.97 17.12 -0.87
CA GLY A 75 -2.13 16.03 -0.34
C GLY A 75 -2.91 14.82 0.19
N PHE A 76 -4.24 14.86 0.25
CA PHE A 76 -5.04 13.73 0.71
C PHE A 76 -5.31 12.75 -0.41
N LEU A 77 -5.27 11.46 -0.09
CA LEU A 77 -5.65 10.37 -0.98
C LEU A 77 -6.63 9.44 -0.28
N CYS A 78 -7.55 8.87 -1.03
CA CYS A 78 -8.34 7.76 -0.53
C CYS A 78 -7.51 6.47 -0.53
N ILE A 79 -8.02 5.42 0.10
CA ILE A 79 -7.33 4.12 0.18
C ILE A 79 -6.89 3.59 -1.20
N LYS A 80 -7.70 3.78 -2.25
CA LYS A 80 -7.36 3.37 -3.62
C LYS A 80 -6.13 4.08 -4.16
N GLY A 81 -5.96 5.37 -3.84
CA GLY A 81 -4.78 6.16 -4.24
C GLY A 81 -3.51 5.63 -3.59
N TYR A 82 -3.56 5.25 -2.33
CA TYR A 82 -2.41 4.65 -1.64
C TYR A 82 -2.04 3.26 -2.17
N TYR A 83 -3.00 2.53 -2.76
CA TYR A 83 -2.77 1.20 -3.35
C TYR A 83 -2.30 1.23 -4.81
N LEU A 84 -1.97 2.40 -5.37
CA LEU A 84 -1.47 2.48 -6.75
C LEU A 84 -0.20 1.65 -7.00
N PRO A 85 0.85 1.66 -6.14
CA PRO A 85 2.06 0.88 -6.40
C PRO A 85 1.81 -0.64 -6.47
N PRO A 86 1.10 -1.30 -5.53
CA PRO A 86 0.83 -2.72 -5.61
C PRO A 86 0.10 -3.16 -6.88
N ILE A 87 -0.81 -2.34 -7.40
CA ILE A 87 -1.58 -2.66 -8.62
C ILE A 87 -0.69 -2.74 -9.86
N LEU A 88 0.36 -1.93 -9.92
CA LEU A 88 1.28 -1.95 -11.05
C LEU A 88 2.01 -3.30 -11.18
N TYR A 89 2.20 -3.99 -10.05
CA TYR A 89 2.99 -5.22 -9.95
C TYR A 89 2.17 -6.45 -9.56
N SER A 90 0.84 -6.35 -9.56
CA SER A 90 -0.05 -7.48 -9.29
C SER A 90 0.21 -8.61 -10.28
N ALA A 91 0.21 -9.86 -9.79
CA ALA A 91 0.35 -11.04 -10.62
C ALA A 91 -0.79 -11.18 -11.64
N ASP A 92 -1.99 -10.71 -11.25
CA ASP A 92 -3.21 -10.78 -12.08
C ASP A 92 -3.29 -9.67 -13.12
N ARG A 93 -2.32 -8.75 -13.15
CA ARG A 93 -2.35 -7.64 -14.09
C ARG A 93 -2.24 -8.14 -15.51
N ALA A 94 -3.27 -7.87 -16.31
CA ALA A 94 -3.23 -8.14 -17.75
C ALA A 94 -2.11 -7.31 -18.42
N LYS A 95 -1.13 -7.99 -19.00
CA LYS A 95 0.03 -7.35 -19.68
C LYS A 95 -0.14 -7.31 -21.19
N TYR A 96 -1.12 -8.03 -21.71
CA TYR A 96 -1.40 -8.17 -23.15
C TYR A 96 -2.89 -8.11 -23.37
N PRO A 97 -3.36 -7.75 -24.59
CA PRO A 97 -4.73 -7.91 -24.96
C PRO A 97 -5.16 -9.38 -24.83
N MET A 98 -6.33 -9.61 -24.24
CA MET A 98 -6.84 -10.95 -23.95
C MET A 98 -8.30 -11.05 -24.35
N LEU A 99 -8.67 -12.15 -24.97
CA LEU A 99 -10.03 -12.48 -25.34
C LEU A 99 -10.60 -13.54 -24.38
N ASN A 100 -11.79 -13.30 -23.84
CA ASN A 100 -12.48 -14.32 -23.05
C ASN A 100 -13.17 -15.32 -23.99
N LYS A 101 -12.70 -16.56 -23.97
CA LYS A 101 -13.31 -17.70 -24.69
C LYS A 101 -13.87 -18.69 -23.67
N GLY A 102 -15.17 -18.62 -23.44
CA GLY A 102 -15.84 -19.57 -22.53
C GLY A 102 -15.29 -19.58 -21.10
N GLY A 103 -15.01 -18.40 -20.51
CA GLY A 103 -14.50 -18.24 -19.16
C GLY A 103 -12.98 -18.32 -19.02
N LYS A 104 -12.24 -18.59 -20.09
CA LYS A 104 -10.77 -18.59 -20.13
C LYS A 104 -10.25 -17.38 -20.93
N PHE A 105 -9.32 -16.62 -20.33
CA PHE A 105 -8.66 -15.53 -21.01
C PHE A 105 -7.50 -16.07 -21.86
N VAL A 106 -7.56 -15.84 -23.16
CA VAL A 106 -6.54 -16.25 -24.13
C VAL A 106 -5.91 -14.99 -24.71
N ARG A 107 -4.60 -14.96 -24.76
CA ARG A 107 -3.85 -13.87 -25.40
C ARG A 107 -4.16 -13.85 -26.90
N ILE A 108 -4.35 -12.65 -27.47
CA ILE A 108 -4.51 -12.37 -28.91
C ILE A 108 -3.32 -11.56 -29.43
#